data_bf1d2b99c60b197f37196ed1b26ede1a
#
_entry.id   bf1d2b99c60b197f37196ed1b26ede1a
#
_cell.length_a   1.000
_cell.length_b   1.000
_cell.length_c   1.000
_cell.angle_alpha   90.00
_cell.angle_beta   90.00
_cell.angle_gamma   90.00
#
_symmetry.space_group_name_H-M   'P 1'
#
loop_
_entity.id
_entity.type
_entity.pdbx_description
1 polymer ?
#
loop_
_entity_poly.entity_id
_entity_poly.type
_entity_poly.pdbx_seq_one_letter_code
_entity_poly.pdbx_strand_id
1 'polypeptide(L)'
;MSLRDKITQGFDRAVKATESAIDEGKLRVQAYQARQRADKKAETLGYAVARARAVATELDASSLATLVDAVNAADAEASALETKVKPEKPAQA
;
A
#
# COMPACT_ATOMS: atom_id res chain seq x y z
N MET A 1 6.73 -1.65 45.59
CA MET A 1 7.42 -1.58 44.30
C MET A 1 8.75 -0.89 44.43
N SER A 2 9.80 -1.54 44.03
CA SER A 2 11.13 -0.94 44.01
C SER A 2 11.24 0.07 42.89
N LEU A 3 12.14 1.00 43.05
CA LEU A 3 12.46 1.99 42.00
C LEU A 3 12.90 1.30 40.68
N ARG A 4 13.57 0.16 40.79
CA ARG A 4 13.98 -0.68 39.67
C ARG A 4 12.81 -1.15 38.83
N ASP A 5 11.73 -1.59 39.46
CA ASP A 5 10.55 -2.08 38.74
C ASP A 5 9.88 -0.97 37.95
N LYS A 6 9.83 0.24 38.50
CA LYS A 6 9.28 1.41 37.83
C LYS A 6 10.10 1.82 36.60
N ILE A 7 11.43 1.76 36.74
CA ILE A 7 12.32 2.08 35.62
C ILE A 7 12.18 1.05 34.51
N THR A 8 12.15 -0.25 34.85
CA THR A 8 11.96 -1.33 33.87
C THR A 8 10.64 -1.20 33.14
N GLN A 9 9.54 -0.92 33.85
CA GLN A 9 8.22 -0.73 33.22
C GLN A 9 8.20 0.45 32.27
N GLY A 10 8.83 1.56 32.66
CA GLY A 10 8.94 2.73 31.80
C GLY A 10 9.73 2.46 30.54
N PHE A 11 10.83 1.73 30.67
CA PHE A 11 11.65 1.33 29.51
C PHE A 11 10.88 0.40 28.58
N ASP A 12 10.20 -0.60 29.09
CA ASP A 12 9.40 -1.52 28.28
C ASP A 12 8.32 -0.80 27.51
N ARG A 13 7.64 0.17 28.12
CA ARG A 13 6.63 0.99 27.43
C ARG A 13 7.23 1.82 26.31
N ALA A 14 8.40 2.41 26.53
CA ALA A 14 9.09 3.20 25.53
C ALA A 14 9.50 2.33 24.33
N VAL A 15 10.03 1.13 24.58
CA VAL A 15 10.41 0.18 23.54
C VAL A 15 9.20 -0.24 22.71
N LYS A 16 8.09 -0.60 23.36
CA LYS A 16 6.85 -0.99 22.69
C LYS A 16 6.28 0.16 21.84
N ALA A 17 6.29 1.37 22.36
CA ALA A 17 5.83 2.53 21.59
C ALA A 17 6.69 2.77 20.35
N THR A 18 8.01 2.59 20.45
CA THR A 18 8.94 2.73 19.32
C THR A 18 8.70 1.63 18.29
N GLU A 19 8.53 0.39 18.73
CA GLU A 19 8.23 -0.73 17.82
C GLU A 19 6.91 -0.50 17.08
N SER A 20 5.87 -0.05 17.77
CA SER A 20 4.58 0.26 17.14
C SER A 20 4.72 1.38 16.11
N ALA A 21 5.50 2.42 16.39
CA ALA A 21 5.73 3.51 15.46
C ALA A 21 6.50 3.03 14.22
N ILE A 22 7.48 2.15 14.40
CA ILE A 22 8.24 1.55 13.29
C ILE A 22 7.32 0.70 12.43
N ASP A 23 6.47 -0.13 13.04
CA ASP A 23 5.54 -0.98 12.32
C ASP A 23 4.52 -0.17 11.52
N GLU A 24 4.01 0.92 12.10
CA GLU A 24 3.13 1.85 11.38
C GLU A 24 3.83 2.51 10.21
N GLY A 25 5.09 2.93 10.39
CA GLY A 25 5.91 3.49 9.32
C GLY A 25 6.14 2.51 8.18
N LYS A 26 6.48 1.26 8.51
CA LYS A 26 6.65 0.20 7.52
C LYS A 26 5.37 -0.07 6.75
N LEU A 27 4.25 -0.12 7.45
CA LEU A 27 2.95 -0.36 6.84
C LEU A 27 2.57 0.74 5.85
N ARG A 28 2.82 2.00 6.19
CA ARG A 28 2.60 3.13 5.28
C ARG A 28 3.45 3.03 4.02
N VAL A 29 4.73 2.65 4.19
CA VAL A 29 5.63 2.45 3.04
C VAL A 29 5.12 1.31 2.17
N GLN A 30 4.71 0.20 2.76
CA GLN A 30 4.16 -0.94 2.03
C GLN A 30 2.90 -0.56 1.27
N ALA A 31 1.99 0.19 1.91
CA ALA A 31 0.76 0.65 1.27
C ALA A 31 1.07 1.59 0.10
N TYR A 32 2.01 2.51 0.28
CA TYR A 32 2.44 3.41 -0.79
C TYR A 32 3.03 2.66 -1.97
N GLN A 33 3.94 1.71 -1.70
CA GLN A 33 4.56 0.90 -2.75
C GLN A 33 3.52 0.03 -3.47
N ALA A 34 2.57 -0.54 -2.74
CA ALA A 34 1.49 -1.33 -3.33
C ALA A 34 0.61 -0.46 -4.23
N ARG A 35 0.29 0.76 -3.82
CA ARG A 35 -0.47 1.70 -4.65
C ARG A 35 0.30 2.09 -5.91
N GLN A 36 1.61 2.32 -5.79
CA GLN A 36 2.44 2.59 -6.97
C GLN A 36 2.45 1.41 -7.95
N ARG A 37 2.50 0.17 -7.44
CA ARG A 37 2.42 -1.02 -8.31
C ARG A 37 1.08 -1.10 -9.01
N ALA A 38 -0.01 -0.80 -8.30
CA ALA A 38 -1.35 -0.79 -8.91
C ALA A 38 -1.45 0.28 -10.00
N ASP A 39 -0.93 1.47 -9.75
CA ASP A 39 -0.92 2.56 -10.73
C ASP A 39 -0.09 2.19 -11.96
N LYS A 40 1.04 1.54 -11.78
CA LYS A 40 1.86 1.05 -12.91
C LYS A 40 1.14 -0.02 -13.72
N LYS A 41 0.40 -0.91 -13.08
CA LYS A 41 -0.40 -1.92 -13.80
C LYS A 41 -1.51 -1.26 -14.60
N ALA A 42 -2.18 -0.27 -14.04
CA ALA A 42 -3.20 0.50 -14.73
C ALA A 42 -2.61 1.28 -15.92
N GLU A 43 -1.44 1.87 -15.73
CA GLU A 43 -0.70 2.57 -16.77
C GLU A 43 -0.34 1.62 -17.92
N THR A 44 0.16 0.42 -17.61
CA THR A 44 0.48 -0.61 -18.60
C THR A 44 -0.75 -0.99 -19.41
N LEU A 45 -1.89 -1.18 -18.75
CA LEU A 45 -3.17 -1.46 -19.41
C LEU A 45 -3.55 -0.31 -20.35
N GLY A 46 -3.48 0.92 -19.85
CA GLY A 46 -3.81 2.11 -20.66
C GLY A 46 -2.95 2.23 -21.91
N TYR A 47 -1.65 2.06 -21.78
CA TYR A 47 -0.74 2.09 -22.92
C TYR A 47 -1.00 0.96 -23.91
N ALA A 48 -1.28 -0.25 -23.42
CA ALA A 48 -1.57 -1.37 -24.30
C ALA A 48 -2.81 -1.11 -25.16
N VAL A 49 -3.86 -0.58 -24.56
CA VAL A 49 -5.09 -0.20 -25.27
C VAL A 49 -4.83 0.92 -26.27
N ALA A 50 -4.10 1.95 -25.83
CA ALA A 50 -3.79 3.10 -26.69
C ALA A 50 -2.96 2.71 -27.90
N ARG A 51 -1.95 1.87 -27.71
CA ARG A 51 -1.11 1.38 -28.81
C ARG A 51 -1.88 0.51 -29.79
N ALA A 52 -2.75 -0.37 -29.29
CA ALA A 52 -3.58 -1.19 -30.14
C ALA A 52 -4.49 -0.32 -31.00
N ARG A 53 -5.10 0.70 -30.44
CA ARG A 53 -5.95 1.64 -31.15
C ARG A 53 -5.20 2.48 -32.19
N ALA A 54 -3.97 2.86 -31.88
CA ALA A 54 -3.14 3.66 -32.79
C ALA A 54 -2.85 2.95 -34.11
N VAL A 55 -2.81 1.61 -34.08
CA VAL A 55 -2.63 0.80 -35.29
C VAL A 55 -3.94 0.17 -35.78
N ALA A 56 -5.07 0.70 -35.34
CA ALA A 56 -6.42 0.23 -35.67
C ALA A 56 -6.65 -1.26 -35.38
N THR A 57 -6.02 -1.74 -34.30
CA THR A 57 -6.17 -3.12 -33.83
C THR A 57 -6.80 -3.07 -32.43
N GLU A 58 -7.55 -4.10 -32.09
CA GLU A 58 -8.02 -4.28 -30.73
C GLU A 58 -7.14 -5.28 -30.00
N LEU A 59 -6.95 -5.08 -28.70
CA LEU A 59 -6.34 -6.10 -27.88
C LEU A 59 -7.23 -7.34 -27.89
N ASP A 60 -6.61 -8.52 -28.02
CA ASP A 60 -7.37 -9.75 -27.90
C ASP A 60 -7.94 -9.90 -26.47
N ALA A 61 -9.07 -10.58 -26.38
CA ALA A 61 -9.78 -10.71 -25.11
C ALA A 61 -8.93 -11.33 -24.00
N SER A 62 -8.06 -12.27 -24.35
CA SER A 62 -7.17 -12.93 -23.39
C SER A 62 -6.12 -11.97 -22.83
N SER A 63 -5.47 -11.17 -23.68
CA SER A 63 -4.49 -10.16 -23.24
C SER A 63 -5.15 -9.09 -22.41
N LEU A 64 -6.31 -8.62 -22.81
CA LEU A 64 -7.07 -7.62 -22.08
C LEU A 64 -7.46 -8.14 -20.68
N ALA A 65 -7.98 -9.36 -20.61
CA ALA A 65 -8.36 -9.99 -19.35
C ALA A 65 -7.16 -10.12 -18.41
N THR A 66 -6.00 -10.54 -18.92
CA THR A 66 -4.78 -10.68 -18.14
C THR A 66 -4.35 -9.33 -17.54
N LEU A 67 -4.39 -8.27 -18.35
CA LEU A 67 -4.01 -6.92 -17.89
C LEU A 67 -5.01 -6.37 -16.86
N VAL A 68 -6.30 -6.56 -17.08
CA VAL A 68 -7.35 -6.14 -16.16
C VAL A 68 -7.24 -6.89 -14.83
N ASP A 69 -7.03 -8.21 -14.89
CA ASP A 69 -6.85 -9.02 -13.67
C ASP A 69 -5.63 -8.56 -12.86
N ALA A 70 -4.53 -8.21 -13.54
CA ALA A 70 -3.34 -7.70 -12.88
C ALA A 70 -3.60 -6.36 -12.17
N VAL A 71 -4.35 -5.45 -12.80
CA VAL A 71 -4.76 -4.19 -12.19
C VAL A 71 -5.63 -4.44 -10.96
N ASN A 72 -6.64 -5.29 -11.10
CA ASN A 72 -7.56 -5.59 -10.01
C ASN A 72 -6.87 -6.25 -8.83
N ALA A 73 -5.96 -7.18 -9.08
CA ALA A 73 -5.19 -7.84 -8.03
C ALA A 73 -4.27 -6.85 -7.28
N ALA A 74 -3.57 -6.00 -8.02
CA ALA A 74 -2.70 -5.00 -7.44
C ALA A 74 -3.49 -3.94 -6.67
N ASP A 75 -4.63 -3.51 -7.19
CA ASP A 75 -5.52 -2.56 -6.52
C ASP A 75 -6.09 -3.14 -5.23
N ALA A 76 -6.50 -4.40 -5.24
CA ALA A 76 -7.00 -5.08 -4.04
C ALA A 76 -5.93 -5.18 -2.96
N GLU A 77 -4.69 -5.50 -3.32
CA GLU A 77 -3.56 -5.52 -2.40
C GLU A 77 -3.31 -4.14 -1.80
N ALA A 78 -3.26 -3.12 -2.64
CA ALA A 78 -3.05 -1.74 -2.19
C ALA A 78 -4.17 -1.28 -1.27
N SER A 79 -5.41 -1.55 -1.61
CA SER A 79 -6.58 -1.17 -0.80
C SER A 79 -6.56 -1.88 0.55
N ALA A 80 -6.19 -3.17 0.59
CA ALA A 80 -6.09 -3.93 1.83
C ALA A 80 -5.02 -3.33 2.77
N LEU A 81 -3.87 -2.94 2.23
CA LEU A 81 -2.81 -2.31 3.00
C LEU A 81 -3.20 -0.90 3.46
N GLU A 82 -3.83 -0.11 2.59
CA GLU A 82 -4.29 1.24 2.92
C GLU A 82 -5.33 1.22 4.04
N THR A 83 -6.18 0.21 4.07
CA THR A 83 -7.18 0.03 5.13
C THR A 83 -6.53 -0.23 6.50
N LYS A 84 -5.37 -0.87 6.52
CA LYS A 84 -4.62 -1.14 7.75
C LYS A 84 -3.85 0.07 8.26
N VAL A 85 -3.56 1.03 7.40
CA VAL A 85 -2.85 2.25 7.78
C VAL A 85 -3.79 3.13 8.59
N LYS A 86 -3.37 3.51 9.78
CA LYS A 86 -4.15 4.46 10.59
C LYS A 86 -4.13 5.82 9.90
N PRO A 87 -5.29 6.45 9.72
CA PRO A 87 -5.32 7.78 9.15
C PRO A 87 -4.51 8.72 10.04
N GLU A 88 -3.68 9.56 9.43
CA GLU A 88 -3.06 10.65 10.15
C GLU A 88 -4.18 11.53 10.71
N LYS A 89 -4.11 11.82 12.01
CA LYS A 89 -5.04 12.81 12.57
C LYS A 89 -4.87 14.09 11.77
N PRO A 90 -5.93 14.55 11.10
CA PRO A 90 -5.83 15.85 10.45
C PRO A 90 -5.38 16.84 11.50
N ALA A 91 -4.41 17.67 11.14
CA ALA A 91 -4.02 18.78 11.99
C ALA A 91 -5.32 19.49 12.36
N GLN A 92 -5.71 19.36 13.62
CA GLN A 92 -6.92 20.02 14.06
C GLN A 92 -6.72 21.52 14.00
N ALA A 93 -7.46 22.06 13.12
CA ALA A 93 -7.61 23.50 13.16
C ALA A 93 -8.23 23.90 14.49
#